data_1e92f62f2a55b5c2ed436bf935c3f087
#
_entry.id   1e92f62f2a55b5c2ed436bf935c3f087
#
_cell.length_a   1.000
_cell.length_b   1.000
_cell.length_c   1.000
_cell.angle_alpha   90.00
_cell.angle_beta   90.00
_cell.angle_gamma   90.00
#
_symmetry.space_group_name_H-M   'P 1'
#
loop_
_entity.id
_entity.type
_entity.pdbx_description
1 polymer ?
#
loop_
_entity_poly.entity_id
_entity_poly.type
_entity_poly.pdbx_seq_one_letter_code
_entity_poly.pdbx_strand_id
1 'polypeptide(L)'
;METKLLSFKDSRCIEILLNEEVLAFPTETVFGFGIVFDSKEAFSKLCLLKQRNPDKPFTIMVSKKEHIERFVNLNDKMRKLISKFMPGELTIIFTAKDNLDEHLTLNQGTVGIRIPNDKGVLDLIDRVNKPLLVTSANISNQAPLLNSEDVYKQFNNKLYGIVGGVCVSNIPSTIIKIDEDNISLIRQGGIPFEDILKEWNV
;
A
#
# COMPACT_ATOMS: atom_id res chain seq x y z
N MET A 1 2.49 11.38 -23.32
CA MET A 1 3.10 11.52 -21.98
C MET A 1 4.41 10.74 -21.98
N GLU A 2 5.52 11.30 -21.51
CA GLU A 2 6.80 10.60 -21.42
C GLU A 2 7.03 10.14 -19.99
N THR A 3 7.25 8.85 -19.79
CA THR A 3 7.54 8.29 -18.45
C THR A 3 8.99 8.55 -18.05
N LYS A 4 9.21 9.15 -16.88
CA LYS A 4 10.55 9.46 -16.35
C LYS A 4 11.00 8.39 -15.36
N LEU A 5 12.26 7.97 -15.46
CA LEU A 5 12.93 7.22 -14.39
C LEU A 5 13.44 8.21 -13.35
N LEU A 6 13.06 8.00 -12.10
CA LEU A 6 13.31 8.89 -10.97
C LEU A 6 14.07 8.16 -9.86
N SER A 7 14.57 8.90 -8.88
CA SER A 7 14.97 8.36 -7.58
C SER A 7 13.97 8.79 -6.51
N PHE A 8 13.93 8.10 -5.36
CA PHE A 8 13.07 8.53 -4.25
C PHE A 8 13.35 9.98 -3.79
N LYS A 9 14.57 10.48 -3.99
CA LYS A 9 14.96 11.86 -3.59
C LYS A 9 14.46 12.93 -4.57
N ASP A 10 14.07 12.56 -5.77
CA ASP A 10 13.60 13.49 -6.79
C ASP A 10 12.29 14.16 -6.35
N SER A 11 12.23 15.50 -6.45
CA SER A 11 11.03 16.27 -6.08
C SER A 11 9.83 15.94 -6.96
N ARG A 12 10.07 15.51 -8.19
CA ARG A 12 9.02 15.13 -9.12
C ARG A 12 8.16 13.96 -8.61
N CYS A 13 8.69 13.10 -7.73
CA CYS A 13 7.89 12.06 -7.09
C CYS A 13 6.74 12.66 -6.27
N ILE A 14 7.02 13.76 -5.54
CA ILE A 14 6.03 14.48 -4.74
C ILE A 14 5.05 15.21 -5.66
N GLU A 15 5.57 15.92 -6.67
CA GLU A 15 4.76 16.65 -7.65
C GLU A 15 3.77 15.74 -8.37
N ILE A 16 4.20 14.54 -8.81
CA ILE A 16 3.33 13.53 -9.44
C ILE A 16 2.19 13.15 -8.50
N LEU A 17 2.50 12.79 -7.26
CA LEU A 17 1.51 12.36 -6.27
C LEU A 17 0.54 13.50 -5.91
N LEU A 18 1.05 14.72 -5.69
CA LEU A 18 0.21 15.88 -5.34
C LEU A 18 -0.63 16.39 -6.52
N ASN A 19 -0.22 16.11 -7.77
CA ASN A 19 -1.01 16.35 -8.97
C ASN A 19 -1.99 15.20 -9.28
N GLU A 20 -2.28 14.35 -8.28
CA GLU A 20 -3.25 13.26 -8.38
C GLU A 20 -2.92 12.24 -9.47
N GLU A 21 -1.62 12.03 -9.70
CA GLU A 21 -1.10 11.06 -10.66
C GLU A 21 -0.53 9.82 -9.97
N VAL A 22 -0.42 8.73 -10.74
CA VAL A 22 0.12 7.46 -10.24
C VAL A 22 1.65 7.49 -10.33
N LEU A 23 2.31 7.17 -9.22
CA LEU A 23 3.75 6.92 -9.15
C LEU A 23 4.01 5.43 -8.96
N ALA A 24 4.95 4.87 -9.73
CA ALA A 24 5.45 3.52 -9.50
C ALA A 24 6.75 3.56 -8.69
N PHE A 25 6.89 2.65 -7.70
CA PHE A 25 8.08 2.58 -6.85
C PHE A 25 8.32 1.17 -6.29
N PRO A 26 9.59 0.79 -6.05
CA PRO A 26 9.91 -0.45 -5.37
C PRO A 26 9.49 -0.38 -3.90
N THR A 27 9.19 -1.55 -3.34
CA THR A 27 9.05 -1.75 -1.89
C THR A 27 9.91 -2.93 -1.47
N GLU A 28 9.98 -3.22 -0.18
CA GLU A 28 10.68 -4.41 0.32
C GLU A 28 10.04 -5.73 -0.14
N THR A 29 8.79 -5.69 -0.62
CA THR A 29 8.05 -6.88 -1.09
C THR A 29 8.00 -6.98 -2.61
N VAL A 30 7.12 -6.19 -3.24
CA VAL A 30 6.91 -6.15 -4.69
C VAL A 30 6.81 -4.70 -5.14
N PHE A 31 7.01 -4.43 -6.42
CA PHE A 31 6.85 -3.08 -6.96
C PHE A 31 5.41 -2.61 -6.78
N GLY A 32 5.24 -1.35 -6.37
CA GLY A 32 3.95 -0.75 -6.08
C GLY A 32 3.56 0.38 -7.03
N PHE A 33 2.27 0.55 -7.26
CA PHE A 33 1.66 1.78 -7.73
C PHE A 33 1.06 2.50 -6.53
N GLY A 34 1.42 3.76 -6.35
CA GLY A 34 0.91 4.60 -5.27
C GLY A 34 0.26 5.87 -5.78
N ILE A 35 -0.74 6.32 -5.05
CA ILE A 35 -1.48 7.58 -5.21
C ILE A 35 -1.71 8.21 -3.85
N VAL A 36 -1.99 9.50 -3.78
CA VAL A 36 -2.48 10.11 -2.53
C VAL A 36 -3.83 9.52 -2.14
N PHE A 37 -4.01 9.25 -0.84
CA PHE A 37 -5.17 8.50 -0.33
C PHE A 37 -6.52 9.24 -0.48
N ASP A 38 -6.50 10.56 -0.49
CA ASP A 38 -7.67 11.45 -0.43
C ASP A 38 -8.12 11.97 -1.83
N SER A 39 -7.62 11.38 -2.93
CA SER A 39 -8.00 11.74 -4.29
C SER A 39 -8.82 10.64 -4.97
N LYS A 40 -10.09 10.93 -5.25
CA LYS A 40 -10.97 10.07 -6.06
C LYS A 40 -10.54 10.03 -7.53
N GLU A 41 -9.94 11.13 -8.03
CA GLU A 41 -9.41 11.19 -9.39
C GLU A 41 -8.22 10.26 -9.54
N ALA A 42 -7.23 10.34 -8.63
CA ALA A 42 -6.08 9.44 -8.62
C ALA A 42 -6.50 7.96 -8.46
N PHE A 43 -7.53 7.69 -7.62
CA PHE A 43 -8.10 6.35 -7.48
C PHE A 43 -8.63 5.81 -8.81
N SER A 44 -9.39 6.62 -9.54
CA SER A 44 -9.93 6.26 -10.85
C SER A 44 -8.82 5.99 -11.88
N LYS A 45 -7.78 6.85 -11.93
CA LYS A 45 -6.60 6.66 -12.78
C LYS A 45 -5.87 5.35 -12.46
N LEU A 46 -5.71 5.03 -11.17
CA LEU A 46 -5.07 3.80 -10.73
C LEU A 46 -5.88 2.55 -11.11
N CYS A 47 -7.20 2.59 -10.98
CA CYS A 47 -8.08 1.51 -11.43
C CYS A 47 -7.98 1.28 -12.93
N LEU A 48 -8.01 2.33 -13.74
CA LEU A 48 -7.86 2.27 -15.19
C LEU A 48 -6.48 1.71 -15.59
N LEU A 49 -5.41 2.21 -14.98
CA LEU A 49 -4.04 1.75 -15.24
C LEU A 49 -3.88 0.25 -15.03
N LYS A 50 -4.49 -0.26 -13.95
CA LYS A 50 -4.45 -1.69 -13.58
C LYS A 50 -5.48 -2.55 -14.28
N GLN A 51 -6.42 -1.97 -15.01
CA GLN A 51 -7.63 -2.67 -15.50
C GLN A 51 -8.31 -3.41 -14.33
N ARG A 52 -8.43 -2.70 -13.20
CA ARG A 52 -8.94 -3.26 -11.95
C ARG A 52 -10.38 -2.86 -11.72
N ASN A 53 -11.20 -3.84 -11.31
CA ASN A 53 -12.52 -3.53 -10.78
C ASN A 53 -12.39 -2.57 -9.58
N PRO A 54 -13.06 -1.39 -9.61
CA PRO A 54 -13.00 -0.42 -8.53
C PRO A 54 -13.53 -0.94 -7.18
N ASP A 55 -14.28 -2.06 -7.15
CA ASP A 55 -14.79 -2.68 -5.91
C ASP A 55 -13.71 -3.42 -5.10
N LYS A 56 -12.48 -3.51 -5.61
CA LYS A 56 -11.36 -4.15 -4.90
C LYS A 56 -10.53 -3.09 -4.17
N PRO A 57 -10.49 -3.08 -2.82
CA PRO A 57 -9.80 -2.05 -2.05
C PRO A 57 -8.28 -2.06 -2.29
N PHE A 58 -7.67 -0.90 -2.06
CA PHE A 58 -6.22 -0.72 -2.01
C PHE A 58 -5.74 -0.68 -0.56
N THR A 59 -4.43 -0.87 -0.37
CA THR A 59 -3.81 -0.77 0.96
C THR A 59 -3.44 0.69 1.23
N ILE A 60 -3.84 1.20 2.39
CA ILE A 60 -3.36 2.49 2.91
C ILE A 60 -1.96 2.26 3.47
N MET A 61 -0.95 2.90 2.89
CA MET A 61 0.40 2.93 3.45
C MET A 61 0.60 4.22 4.23
N VAL A 62 1.09 4.07 5.46
CA VAL A 62 1.46 5.17 6.36
C VAL A 62 2.92 5.02 6.78
N SER A 63 3.56 6.11 7.21
CA SER A 63 4.97 6.10 7.63
C SER A 63 5.16 5.87 9.13
N LYS A 64 4.12 6.07 9.95
CA LYS A 64 4.19 5.99 11.41
C LYS A 64 2.96 5.27 11.98
N LYS A 65 3.14 4.62 13.13
CA LYS A 65 2.07 3.85 13.81
C LYS A 65 0.91 4.75 14.24
N GLU A 66 1.21 5.97 14.66
CA GLU A 66 0.25 6.96 15.11
C GLU A 66 -0.72 7.39 13.99
N HIS A 67 -0.27 7.29 12.73
CA HIS A 67 -1.11 7.62 11.57
C HIS A 67 -2.22 6.60 11.33
N ILE A 68 -2.10 5.38 11.87
CA ILE A 68 -3.12 4.32 11.74
C ILE A 68 -4.42 4.75 12.44
N GLU A 69 -4.32 5.41 13.58
CA GLU A 69 -5.47 5.85 14.37
C GLU A 69 -6.35 6.90 13.68
N ARG A 70 -5.87 7.48 12.60
CA ARG A 70 -6.69 8.32 11.73
C ARG A 70 -7.83 7.54 11.09
N PHE A 71 -7.62 6.26 10.80
CA PHE A 71 -8.50 5.41 10.00
C PHE A 71 -9.30 4.42 10.84
N VAL A 72 -8.76 3.99 11.98
CA VAL A 72 -9.31 2.89 12.77
C VAL A 72 -9.20 3.16 14.27
N ASN A 73 -10.02 2.47 15.06
CA ASN A 73 -9.88 2.45 16.51
C ASN A 73 -9.07 1.20 16.89
N LEU A 74 -7.97 1.40 17.62
CA LEU A 74 -7.05 0.33 18.00
C LEU A 74 -7.30 -0.10 19.44
N ASN A 75 -7.40 -1.41 19.67
CA ASN A 75 -7.31 -2.03 20.99
C ASN A 75 -5.87 -2.48 21.28
N ASP A 76 -5.61 -2.99 22.51
CA ASP A 76 -4.26 -3.37 22.93
C ASP A 76 -3.69 -4.54 22.12
N LYS A 77 -4.50 -5.54 21.73
CA LYS A 77 -4.06 -6.66 20.89
C LYS A 77 -3.63 -6.18 19.50
N MET A 78 -4.40 -5.26 18.89
CA MET A 78 -4.04 -4.67 17.61
C MET A 78 -2.73 -3.88 17.71
N ARG A 79 -2.54 -3.11 18.79
CA ARG A 79 -1.29 -2.35 19.05
C ARG A 79 -0.09 -3.28 19.20
N LYS A 80 -0.24 -4.44 19.86
CA LYS A 80 0.81 -5.46 19.95
C LYS A 80 1.21 -5.98 18.58
N LEU A 81 0.25 -6.40 17.74
CA LEU A 81 0.55 -6.87 16.37
C LEU A 81 1.25 -5.79 15.54
N ILE A 82 0.74 -4.56 15.57
CA ILE A 82 1.36 -3.43 14.87
C ILE A 82 2.79 -3.21 15.38
N SER A 83 2.99 -3.28 16.70
CA SER A 83 4.32 -3.08 17.28
C SER A 83 5.31 -4.16 16.89
N LYS A 84 4.85 -5.41 16.74
CA LYS A 84 5.68 -6.56 16.43
C LYS A 84 6.02 -6.66 14.94
N PHE A 85 5.06 -6.40 14.05
CA PHE A 85 5.16 -6.72 12.63
C PHE A 85 5.22 -5.50 11.70
N MET A 86 5.10 -4.27 12.24
CA MET A 86 5.20 -3.03 11.47
C MET A 86 6.25 -2.09 12.05
N PRO A 87 7.13 -1.52 11.20
CA PRO A 87 7.20 -1.64 9.74
C PRO A 87 7.53 -3.06 9.26
N GLY A 88 6.89 -3.50 8.15
CA GLY A 88 7.16 -4.83 7.62
C GLY A 88 6.15 -5.35 6.58
N GLU A 89 6.24 -6.65 6.34
CA GLU A 89 5.48 -7.35 5.30
C GLU A 89 4.08 -7.82 5.77
N LEU A 90 3.46 -7.07 6.69
CA LEU A 90 2.11 -7.33 7.16
C LEU A 90 1.16 -6.22 6.69
N THR A 91 0.02 -6.63 6.14
CA THR A 91 -1.14 -5.77 5.88
C THR A 91 -2.28 -6.26 6.77
N ILE A 92 -2.87 -5.36 7.55
CA ILE A 92 -4.00 -5.68 8.43
C ILE A 92 -5.24 -4.97 7.91
N ILE A 93 -6.30 -5.73 7.66
CA ILE A 93 -7.63 -5.20 7.37
C ILE A 93 -8.36 -5.01 8.69
N PHE A 94 -8.75 -3.78 8.97
CA PHE A 94 -9.45 -3.36 10.18
C PHE A 94 -10.86 -2.89 9.85
N THR A 95 -11.74 -2.88 10.83
CA THR A 95 -12.98 -2.10 10.78
C THR A 95 -12.63 -0.61 10.71
N ALA A 96 -13.16 0.06 9.72
CA ALA A 96 -12.93 1.48 9.46
C ALA A 96 -13.73 2.35 10.41
N LYS A 97 -13.28 3.59 10.66
CA LYS A 97 -14.11 4.62 11.27
C LYS A 97 -15.22 5.07 10.31
N ASP A 98 -16.37 5.44 10.85
CA ASP A 98 -17.55 5.81 10.08
C ASP A 98 -17.40 7.07 9.20
N ASN A 99 -16.43 7.92 9.51
CA ASN A 99 -16.19 9.19 8.83
C ASN A 99 -15.20 9.12 7.66
N LEU A 100 -14.84 7.92 7.20
CA LEU A 100 -13.94 7.77 6.07
C LEU A 100 -14.69 7.88 4.74
N ASP A 101 -13.99 8.47 3.77
CA ASP A 101 -14.49 8.56 2.39
C ASP A 101 -14.77 7.16 1.81
N GLU A 102 -15.88 7.06 1.08
CA GLU A 102 -16.36 5.81 0.47
C GLU A 102 -15.34 5.12 -0.42
N HIS A 103 -14.51 5.88 -1.18
CA HIS A 103 -13.48 5.29 -2.05
C HIS A 103 -12.35 4.59 -1.28
N LEU A 104 -12.21 4.82 0.03
CA LEU A 104 -11.25 4.10 0.88
C LEU A 104 -11.81 2.77 1.39
N THR A 105 -13.08 2.75 1.71
CA THR A 105 -13.76 1.59 2.30
C THR A 105 -14.55 0.76 1.26
N LEU A 106 -14.86 1.37 0.11
CA LEU A 106 -15.70 0.79 -0.96
C LEU A 106 -17.01 0.20 -0.41
N ASN A 107 -17.65 0.89 0.54
CA ASN A 107 -18.84 0.43 1.25
C ASN A 107 -18.70 -0.89 2.02
N GLN A 108 -17.46 -1.36 2.23
CA GLN A 108 -17.20 -2.61 2.97
C GLN A 108 -17.01 -2.38 4.47
N GLY A 109 -16.97 -1.12 4.93
CA GLY A 109 -16.72 -0.76 6.33
C GLY A 109 -15.34 -1.17 6.84
N THR A 110 -14.40 -1.46 5.93
CA THR A 110 -13.05 -1.91 6.29
C THR A 110 -11.98 -1.18 5.49
N VAL A 111 -10.76 -1.11 6.07
CA VAL A 111 -9.55 -0.58 5.40
C VAL A 111 -8.35 -1.48 5.67
N GLY A 112 -7.56 -1.74 4.65
CA GLY A 112 -6.28 -2.43 4.78
C GLY A 112 -5.16 -1.43 5.02
N ILE A 113 -4.35 -1.61 6.08
CA ILE A 113 -3.27 -0.68 6.45
C ILE A 113 -1.95 -1.43 6.56
N ARG A 114 -0.87 -0.78 6.11
CA ARG A 114 0.51 -1.27 6.20
C ARG A 114 1.46 -0.11 6.49
N ILE A 115 2.51 -0.39 7.27
CA ILE A 115 3.72 0.44 7.34
C ILE A 115 4.82 -0.37 6.65
N PRO A 116 5.31 0.03 5.47
CA PRO A 116 6.35 -0.71 4.76
C PRO A 116 7.69 -0.61 5.49
N ASN A 117 8.53 -1.64 5.40
CA ASN A 117 9.90 -1.59 5.89
C ASN A 117 10.87 -1.19 4.76
N ASP A 118 10.57 -0.07 4.12
CA ASP A 118 11.38 0.52 3.07
C ASP A 118 11.58 2.01 3.34
N LYS A 119 12.84 2.41 3.57
CA LYS A 119 13.17 3.79 3.92
C LYS A 119 12.77 4.78 2.82
N GLY A 120 12.92 4.41 1.55
CA GLY A 120 12.55 5.29 0.44
C GLY A 120 11.05 5.58 0.40
N VAL A 121 10.23 4.54 0.65
CA VAL A 121 8.77 4.68 0.71
C VAL A 121 8.34 5.47 1.94
N LEU A 122 8.93 5.22 3.11
CA LEU A 122 8.64 5.97 4.34
C LEU A 122 8.97 7.46 4.17
N ASP A 123 10.18 7.77 3.66
CA ASP A 123 10.61 9.15 3.38
C ASP A 123 9.70 9.83 2.33
N LEU A 124 9.23 9.09 1.32
CA LEU A 124 8.28 9.61 0.33
C LEU A 124 6.95 10.00 0.97
N ILE A 125 6.37 9.11 1.79
CA ILE A 125 5.10 9.37 2.51
C ILE A 125 5.25 10.60 3.43
N ASP A 126 6.35 10.70 4.17
CA ASP A 126 6.62 11.83 5.06
C ASP A 126 6.76 13.16 4.28
N ARG A 127 7.45 13.15 3.13
CA ARG A 127 7.63 14.33 2.28
C ARG A 127 6.34 14.77 1.58
N VAL A 128 5.50 13.83 1.16
CA VAL A 128 4.16 14.12 0.63
C VAL A 128 3.23 14.62 1.73
N ASN A 129 3.54 14.29 2.99
CA ASN A 129 2.74 14.60 4.18
C ASN A 129 1.28 14.07 4.09
N LYS A 130 1.10 12.97 3.37
CA LYS A 130 -0.20 12.28 3.21
C LYS A 130 0.04 10.77 3.13
N PRO A 131 -0.85 9.95 3.70
CA PRO A 131 -0.88 8.52 3.40
C PRO A 131 -1.04 8.26 1.89
N LEU A 132 -0.58 7.10 1.44
CA LEU A 132 -0.73 6.66 0.05
C LEU A 132 -1.68 5.45 -0.01
N LEU A 133 -2.52 5.40 -1.04
CA LEU A 133 -3.15 4.15 -1.46
C LEU A 133 -2.18 3.41 -2.38
N VAL A 134 -1.84 2.19 -2.03
CA VAL A 134 -0.83 1.40 -2.74
C VAL A 134 -1.37 0.03 -3.12
N THR A 135 -0.97 -0.43 -4.28
CA THR A 135 -1.24 -1.78 -4.78
C THR A 135 -0.03 -2.28 -5.56
N SER A 136 0.10 -3.59 -5.78
CA SER A 136 1.17 -4.15 -6.61
C SER A 136 1.17 -3.57 -8.02
N ALA A 137 2.37 -3.33 -8.57
CA ALA A 137 2.54 -2.86 -9.95
C ALA A 137 2.38 -4.02 -10.93
N ASN A 138 1.18 -4.16 -11.48
CA ASN A 138 0.80 -5.17 -12.47
C ASN A 138 -0.59 -4.87 -13.03
N ILE A 139 -0.91 -5.39 -14.19
CA ILE A 139 -2.30 -5.52 -14.63
C ILE A 139 -3.01 -6.52 -13.69
N SER A 140 -4.26 -6.24 -13.35
CA SER A 140 -5.01 -7.08 -12.41
C SER A 140 -4.99 -8.55 -12.82
N ASN A 141 -4.83 -9.43 -11.84
CA ASN A 141 -4.71 -10.88 -11.99
C ASN A 141 -3.41 -11.38 -12.68
N GLN A 142 -2.47 -10.51 -13.02
CA GLN A 142 -1.13 -10.89 -13.42
C GLN A 142 -0.17 -10.91 -12.23
N ALA A 143 1.01 -11.51 -12.38
CA ALA A 143 2.05 -11.48 -11.36
C ALA A 143 2.55 -10.04 -11.12
N PRO A 144 2.88 -9.66 -9.87
CA PRO A 144 3.51 -8.40 -9.57
C PRO A 144 4.88 -8.27 -10.24
N LEU A 145 5.21 -7.05 -10.70
CA LEU A 145 6.54 -6.73 -11.20
C LEU A 145 7.49 -6.48 -10.02
N LEU A 146 8.78 -6.73 -10.24
CA LEU A 146 9.80 -6.71 -9.19
C LEU A 146 10.91 -5.68 -9.42
N ASN A 147 10.99 -5.08 -10.59
CA ASN A 147 12.02 -4.12 -10.94
C ASN A 147 11.49 -3.02 -11.84
N SER A 148 12.18 -1.88 -11.84
CA SER A 148 11.79 -0.70 -12.61
C SER A 148 11.84 -0.89 -14.13
N GLU A 149 12.69 -1.79 -14.64
CA GLU A 149 12.81 -2.04 -16.08
C GLU A 149 11.56 -2.72 -16.63
N ASP A 150 11.04 -3.74 -15.93
CA ASP A 150 9.84 -4.43 -16.34
C ASP A 150 8.60 -3.55 -16.18
N VAL A 151 8.56 -2.71 -15.12
CA VAL A 151 7.52 -1.68 -14.99
C VAL A 151 7.58 -0.69 -16.15
N TYR A 152 8.77 -0.23 -16.52
CA TYR A 152 8.95 0.67 -17.65
C TYR A 152 8.51 0.03 -18.97
N LYS A 153 8.91 -1.22 -19.25
CA LYS A 153 8.49 -1.93 -20.46
C LYS A 153 6.96 -2.04 -20.60
N GLN A 154 6.26 -2.28 -19.48
CA GLN A 154 4.82 -2.52 -19.50
C GLN A 154 3.99 -1.23 -19.43
N PHE A 155 4.50 -0.18 -18.75
CA PHE A 155 3.75 1.01 -18.39
C PHE A 155 4.35 2.32 -18.91
N ASN A 156 5.38 2.26 -19.77
CA ASN A 156 5.89 3.45 -20.46
C ASN A 156 4.77 4.18 -21.21
N ASN A 157 4.81 5.50 -21.18
CA ASN A 157 3.76 6.40 -21.71
C ASN A 157 2.38 6.28 -21.01
N LYS A 158 2.28 5.53 -19.92
CA LYS A 158 1.06 5.39 -19.09
C LYS A 158 1.23 5.96 -17.68
N LEU A 159 2.47 6.29 -17.29
CA LEU A 159 2.86 6.87 -16.00
C LEU A 159 3.75 8.09 -16.22
N TYR A 160 3.69 9.06 -15.33
CA TYR A 160 4.61 10.20 -15.33
C TYR A 160 5.97 9.83 -14.73
N GLY A 161 6.02 8.93 -13.76
CA GLY A 161 7.25 8.55 -13.09
C GLY A 161 7.30 7.12 -12.58
N ILE A 162 8.49 6.56 -12.65
CA ILE A 162 8.85 5.26 -12.08
C ILE A 162 10.12 5.49 -11.27
N VAL A 163 10.08 5.19 -9.97
CA VAL A 163 11.28 5.20 -9.14
C VAL A 163 12.12 3.98 -9.49
N GLY A 164 13.38 4.21 -9.85
CA GLY A 164 14.31 3.13 -10.20
C GLY A 164 14.62 2.24 -9.00
N GLY A 165 14.71 0.95 -9.22
CA GLY A 165 15.08 -0.03 -8.20
C GLY A 165 14.62 -1.43 -8.49
N VAL A 166 14.97 -2.33 -7.56
CA VAL A 166 14.60 -3.75 -7.57
C VAL A 166 14.07 -4.08 -6.18
N CYS A 167 13.00 -4.86 -6.13
CA CYS A 167 12.43 -5.33 -4.86
C CYS A 167 13.31 -6.41 -4.24
N VAL A 168 13.45 -6.38 -2.91
CA VAL A 168 14.29 -7.32 -2.17
C VAL A 168 13.64 -8.71 -2.12
N SER A 169 12.34 -8.74 -1.88
CA SER A 169 11.52 -9.96 -1.89
C SER A 169 10.72 -10.06 -3.19
N ASN A 170 10.28 -11.25 -3.52
CA ASN A 170 9.30 -11.51 -4.58
C ASN A 170 7.95 -11.97 -4.00
N ILE A 171 7.80 -11.94 -2.69
CA ILE A 171 6.63 -12.40 -1.96
C ILE A 171 5.82 -11.17 -1.52
N PRO A 172 4.54 -11.06 -1.90
CA PRO A 172 3.68 -9.99 -1.39
C PRO A 172 3.47 -10.10 0.12
N SER A 173 3.01 -9.01 0.76
CA SER A 173 2.71 -9.01 2.19
C SER A 173 1.67 -10.07 2.58
N THR A 174 1.81 -10.64 3.76
CA THR A 174 0.72 -11.39 4.41
C THR A 174 -0.43 -10.42 4.70
N ILE A 175 -1.65 -10.83 4.38
CA ILE A 175 -2.86 -10.04 4.65
C ILE A 175 -3.72 -10.81 5.63
N ILE A 176 -4.04 -10.17 6.74
CA ILE A 176 -5.00 -10.66 7.74
C ILE A 176 -6.17 -9.70 7.86
N LYS A 177 -7.31 -10.21 8.30
CA LYS A 177 -8.46 -9.39 8.73
C LYS A 177 -8.67 -9.57 10.22
N ILE A 178 -8.88 -8.47 10.92
CA ILE A 178 -9.32 -8.44 12.31
C ILE A 178 -10.79 -7.99 12.31
N ASP A 179 -11.65 -8.81 12.92
CA ASP A 179 -13.06 -8.57 13.06
C ASP A 179 -13.43 -8.82 14.53
N GLU A 180 -13.64 -7.75 15.28
CA GLU A 180 -13.76 -7.77 16.75
C GLU A 180 -12.56 -8.47 17.41
N ASP A 181 -12.77 -9.64 18.01
CA ASP A 181 -11.73 -10.47 18.63
C ASP A 181 -11.22 -11.61 17.75
N ASN A 182 -11.69 -11.68 16.50
CA ASN A 182 -11.30 -12.73 15.57
C ASN A 182 -10.25 -12.23 14.58
N ILE A 183 -9.30 -13.10 14.27
CA ILE A 183 -8.28 -12.88 13.26
C ILE A 183 -8.38 -13.96 12.18
N SER A 184 -8.34 -13.57 10.92
CA SER A 184 -8.41 -14.49 9.78
C SER A 184 -7.36 -14.18 8.74
N LEU A 185 -6.84 -15.22 8.10
CA LEU A 185 -5.91 -15.11 6.99
C LEU A 185 -6.67 -14.84 5.69
N ILE A 186 -6.32 -13.73 5.02
CA ILE A 186 -6.85 -13.40 3.70
C ILE A 186 -5.88 -13.82 2.60
N ARG A 187 -4.57 -13.64 2.84
CA ARG A 187 -3.51 -14.05 1.92
C ARG A 187 -2.24 -14.37 2.70
N GLN A 188 -1.68 -15.54 2.47
CA GLN A 188 -0.34 -15.87 2.96
C GLN A 188 0.70 -15.11 2.12
N GLY A 189 1.61 -14.44 2.81
CA GLY A 189 2.78 -13.76 2.27
C GLY A 189 4.04 -14.17 3.01
N GLY A 190 5.02 -13.28 3.16
CA GLY A 190 6.30 -13.56 3.77
C GLY A 190 6.25 -13.89 5.27
N ILE A 191 5.27 -13.35 6.01
CA ILE A 191 5.12 -13.63 7.44
C ILE A 191 4.15 -14.81 7.61
N PRO A 192 4.57 -15.93 8.25
CA PRO A 192 3.70 -17.07 8.55
C PRO A 192 2.51 -16.66 9.42
N PHE A 193 1.31 -17.14 9.05
CA PHE A 193 0.10 -16.79 9.82
C PHE A 193 0.14 -17.33 11.25
N GLU A 194 0.76 -18.47 11.45
CA GLU A 194 0.98 -19.07 12.77
C GLU A 194 1.76 -18.18 13.72
N ASP A 195 2.72 -17.42 13.22
CA ASP A 195 3.50 -16.48 14.04
C ASP A 195 2.67 -15.24 14.43
N ILE A 196 1.77 -14.83 13.54
CA ILE A 196 0.80 -13.75 13.84
C ILE A 196 -0.21 -14.23 14.88
N LEU A 197 -0.72 -15.47 14.76
CA LEU A 197 -1.65 -16.05 15.74
C LEU A 197 -1.01 -16.23 17.13
N LYS A 198 0.25 -16.62 17.21
CA LYS A 198 0.96 -16.69 18.49
C LYS A 198 0.96 -15.34 19.20
N GLU A 199 1.27 -14.24 18.48
CA GLU A 199 1.29 -12.90 19.05
C GLU A 199 -0.10 -12.39 19.40
N TRP A 200 -1.13 -12.78 18.64
CA TRP A 200 -2.52 -12.40 18.89
C TRP A 200 -3.11 -13.02 20.17
N ASN A 201 -2.68 -14.22 20.51
CA ASN A 201 -3.22 -15.01 21.63
C ASN A 201 -2.47 -14.76 22.97
N VAL A 202 -1.44 -13.95 22.95
CA VAL A 202 -0.71 -13.49 24.16
C VAL A 202 -1.28 -12.18 24.67
#